data_a9248bd846bf925eccc86b037505d57f
#
_entry.id   a9248bd846bf925eccc86b037505d57f
#
_cell.length_a   1.000
_cell.length_b   1.000
_cell.length_c   1.000
_cell.angle_alpha   90.00
_cell.angle_beta   90.00
_cell.angle_gamma   90.00
#
_symmetry.space_group_name_H-M   'P 1'
#
loop_
_entity.id
_entity.type
_entity.pdbx_description
1 polymer ?
#
loop_
_entity_poly.entity_id
_entity_poly.type
_entity_poly.pdbx_seq_one_letter_code
_entity_poly.pdbx_strand_id
1 'polypeptide(L)'
;MSLVVGTGKAAHVALRGRRLRRTPALRGLVRETRLHPSMLVQPLFIQAGATGREPIAAMPGQDRLGLAALQGEAMRLRAAGVRSVLLFGLPSAKDAIGSGAWAADGIVQEGIRALRAVDPELVIIADVCLCEYTSHGHCGILAGSGDDATVDNDTSLELLARTAVSLAEAGADIVAPSAMMDGQVAAIRAALDEAGHGQTAILAYAAKHASAFYGPFREAADSAPAFGDRRSYQMDPANGREARREIDADLAEGADMVMIKPALPSLDLVAAARARTDVPIAAYQVSGEYSAVCAAAANGWLDRRAVALESLVAIARAGADIIVTYFAVEAAGWLREEARR
;
A
#
# COMPACT_ATOMS: atom_id res chain seq x y z
N MET A 1 -38.63 -46.35 -24.77
CA MET A 1 -37.86 -47.05 -23.71
C MET A 1 -37.73 -46.10 -22.56
N SER A 2 -38.63 -46.28 -21.54
CA SER A 2 -38.70 -45.41 -20.36
C SER A 2 -37.60 -45.84 -19.34
N LEU A 3 -36.69 -44.96 -19.05
CA LEU A 3 -35.68 -45.19 -17.98
C LEU A 3 -36.39 -45.06 -16.62
N VAL A 4 -36.69 -46.21 -15.99
CA VAL A 4 -37.09 -46.27 -14.60
C VAL A 4 -35.85 -45.96 -13.77
N VAL A 5 -35.75 -44.75 -13.22
CA VAL A 5 -34.77 -44.38 -12.21
C VAL A 5 -35.16 -45.07 -10.92
N GLY A 6 -34.38 -46.11 -10.56
CA GLY A 6 -34.62 -46.85 -9.36
C GLY A 6 -34.56 -45.97 -8.11
N THR A 7 -35.51 -46.06 -7.22
CA THR A 7 -35.59 -45.45 -5.88
C THR A 7 -34.64 -46.14 -4.93
N GLY A 8 -33.34 -46.10 -5.22
CA GLY A 8 -32.29 -46.43 -4.25
C GLY A 8 -32.35 -45.43 -3.11
N LYS A 9 -32.46 -45.85 -1.86
CA LYS A 9 -32.33 -44.99 -0.67
C LYS A 9 -31.07 -44.14 -0.86
N ALA A 10 -31.25 -42.81 -1.04
CA ALA A 10 -30.13 -41.88 -1.17
C ALA A 10 -29.21 -42.12 0.03
N ALA A 11 -27.91 -42.42 -0.25
CA ALA A 11 -26.93 -42.60 0.79
C ALA A 11 -27.01 -41.41 1.74
N HIS A 12 -27.09 -41.67 3.05
CA HIS A 12 -27.21 -40.61 4.06
C HIS A 12 -25.93 -39.79 4.09
N VAL A 13 -25.95 -38.62 3.46
CA VAL A 13 -24.83 -37.70 3.49
C VAL A 13 -24.80 -36.99 4.83
N ALA A 14 -23.92 -37.43 5.73
CA ALA A 14 -23.79 -36.90 7.09
C ALA A 14 -23.37 -35.43 7.10
N LEU A 15 -22.38 -35.06 6.26
CA LEU A 15 -21.85 -33.70 6.13
C LEU A 15 -22.40 -33.00 4.88
N ARG A 16 -23.16 -31.94 5.08
CA ARG A 16 -23.75 -31.13 3.99
C ARG A 16 -23.42 -29.65 4.14
N GLY A 17 -22.23 -29.23 3.69
CA GLY A 17 -21.78 -27.83 3.73
C GLY A 17 -22.72 -26.85 2.98
N ARG A 18 -23.50 -27.32 1.99
CA ARG A 18 -24.48 -26.50 1.26
C ARG A 18 -25.62 -25.96 2.12
N ARG A 19 -25.85 -26.53 3.32
CA ARG A 19 -26.92 -26.07 4.23
C ARG A 19 -26.79 -24.59 4.57
N LEU A 20 -25.55 -24.11 4.80
CA LEU A 20 -25.26 -22.72 5.17
C LEU A 20 -25.16 -21.77 3.96
N ARG A 21 -25.23 -22.29 2.71
CA ARG A 21 -25.13 -21.49 1.49
C ARG A 21 -26.45 -21.17 0.83
N ARG A 22 -27.57 -21.74 1.32
CA ARG A 22 -28.88 -21.75 0.64
C ARG A 22 -29.47 -20.39 0.35
N THR A 23 -29.34 -19.45 1.28
CA THR A 23 -29.91 -18.11 1.14
C THR A 23 -28.87 -17.02 1.36
N PRO A 24 -29.05 -15.81 0.81
CA PRO A 24 -28.20 -14.67 1.08
C PRO A 24 -28.08 -14.37 2.59
N ALA A 25 -29.18 -14.43 3.33
CA ALA A 25 -29.22 -14.19 4.77
C ALA A 25 -28.35 -15.21 5.54
N LEU A 26 -28.47 -16.51 5.20
CA LEU A 26 -27.61 -17.54 5.82
C LEU A 26 -26.14 -17.31 5.50
N ARG A 27 -25.81 -16.99 4.24
CA ARG A 27 -24.42 -16.66 3.87
C ARG A 27 -23.92 -15.43 4.61
N GLY A 28 -24.75 -14.41 4.78
CA GLY A 28 -24.41 -13.21 5.55
C GLY A 28 -24.19 -13.51 7.04
N LEU A 29 -25.04 -14.38 7.64
CA LEU A 29 -24.93 -14.76 9.04
C LEU A 29 -23.60 -15.46 9.37
N VAL A 30 -23.14 -16.36 8.50
CA VAL A 30 -21.92 -17.16 8.71
C VAL A 30 -20.67 -16.55 8.07
N ARG A 31 -20.75 -15.31 7.57
CA ARG A 31 -19.62 -14.64 6.95
C ARG A 31 -18.56 -14.29 8.00
N GLU A 32 -17.38 -14.86 7.87
CA GLU A 32 -16.24 -14.67 8.79
C GLU A 32 -15.55 -13.34 8.55
N THR A 33 -15.21 -13.01 7.30
CA THR A 33 -14.49 -11.79 6.92
C THR A 33 -15.47 -10.71 6.46
N ARG A 34 -15.36 -9.52 7.04
CA ARG A 34 -16.17 -8.35 6.68
C ARG A 34 -15.25 -7.17 6.39
N LEU A 35 -15.39 -6.58 5.22
CA LEU A 35 -14.72 -5.33 4.90
C LEU A 35 -15.43 -4.15 5.57
N HIS A 36 -14.64 -3.20 6.05
CA HIS A 36 -15.12 -1.92 6.55
C HIS A 36 -14.29 -0.78 5.93
N PRO A 37 -14.90 0.39 5.63
CA PRO A 37 -14.16 1.53 5.06
C PRO A 37 -12.94 1.97 5.89
N SER A 38 -12.95 1.79 7.21
CA SER A 38 -11.82 2.12 8.09
C SER A 38 -10.56 1.25 7.87
N MET A 39 -10.69 0.11 7.19
CA MET A 39 -9.55 -0.73 6.82
C MET A 39 -8.82 -0.19 5.58
N LEU A 40 -9.42 0.73 4.85
CA LEU A 40 -8.96 1.15 3.52
C LEU A 40 -8.09 2.41 3.62
N VAL A 41 -6.93 2.36 2.98
CA VAL A 41 -6.00 3.47 2.82
C VAL A 41 -5.92 3.84 1.35
N GLN A 42 -6.17 5.12 1.03
CA GLN A 42 -6.07 5.63 -0.35
C GLN A 42 -4.65 6.16 -0.62
N PRO A 43 -3.91 5.59 -1.57
CA PRO A 43 -2.66 6.17 -2.04
C PRO A 43 -2.91 7.44 -2.86
N LEU A 44 -2.11 8.49 -2.62
CA LEU A 44 -2.17 9.76 -3.34
C LEU A 44 -0.79 10.14 -3.86
N PHE A 45 -0.75 10.64 -5.09
CA PHE A 45 0.45 11.21 -5.71
C PHE A 45 0.35 12.73 -5.68
N ILE A 46 1.30 13.42 -5.04
CA ILE A 46 1.33 14.88 -4.92
C ILE A 46 2.46 15.41 -5.80
N GLN A 47 2.13 16.26 -6.76
CA GLN A 47 3.07 16.76 -7.77
C GLN A 47 3.35 18.25 -7.58
N ALA A 48 4.63 18.59 -7.44
CA ALA A 48 5.09 19.98 -7.39
C ALA A 48 4.80 20.69 -8.72
N GLY A 49 4.36 21.95 -8.63
CA GLY A 49 4.04 22.77 -9.80
C GLY A 49 2.73 22.43 -10.53
N ALA A 50 2.07 21.31 -10.21
CA ALA A 50 0.74 21.03 -10.74
C ALA A 50 -0.31 21.94 -10.08
N THR A 51 -1.23 22.48 -10.88
CA THR A 51 -2.28 23.38 -10.39
C THR A 51 -3.61 22.68 -10.11
N GLY A 52 -3.76 21.41 -10.53
CA GLY A 52 -5.02 20.66 -10.45
C GLY A 52 -4.82 19.17 -10.34
N ARG A 53 -5.57 18.43 -11.13
CA ARG A 53 -5.52 16.98 -11.27
C ARG A 53 -4.99 16.61 -12.64
N GLU A 54 -3.98 15.77 -12.69
CA GLU A 54 -3.41 15.24 -13.92
C GLU A 54 -3.62 13.72 -13.97
N PRO A 55 -4.46 13.22 -14.91
CA PRO A 55 -4.74 11.77 -14.99
C PRO A 55 -3.49 10.94 -15.24
N ILE A 56 -3.38 9.80 -14.54
CA ILE A 56 -2.32 8.82 -14.73
C ILE A 56 -2.81 7.80 -15.76
N ALA A 57 -2.20 7.78 -16.96
CA ALA A 57 -2.67 6.96 -18.07
C ALA A 57 -2.69 5.46 -17.75
N ALA A 58 -1.67 4.97 -17.07
CA ALA A 58 -1.57 3.57 -16.67
C ALA A 58 -2.47 3.18 -15.48
N MET A 59 -3.16 4.14 -14.85
CA MET A 59 -4.02 3.91 -13.68
C MET A 59 -5.37 4.63 -13.82
N PRO A 60 -6.31 4.11 -14.61
CA PRO A 60 -7.58 4.76 -14.92
C PRO A 60 -8.35 5.21 -13.67
N GLY A 61 -8.67 6.52 -13.57
CA GLY A 61 -9.38 7.10 -12.44
C GLY A 61 -8.49 7.52 -11.26
N GLN A 62 -7.17 7.41 -11.39
CA GLN A 62 -6.19 7.97 -10.45
C GLN A 62 -5.48 9.16 -11.09
N ASP A 63 -5.15 10.15 -10.26
CA ASP A 63 -4.54 11.41 -10.69
C ASP A 63 -3.29 11.72 -9.87
N ARG A 64 -2.37 12.48 -10.46
CA ARG A 64 -1.39 13.28 -9.73
C ARG A 64 -2.09 14.57 -9.31
N LEU A 65 -1.86 15.00 -8.08
CA LEU A 65 -2.57 16.11 -7.45
C LEU A 65 -1.60 17.25 -7.18
N GLY A 66 -1.92 18.44 -7.68
CA GLY A 66 -1.28 19.65 -7.19
C GLY A 66 -1.82 20.01 -5.79
N LEU A 67 -1.08 20.80 -5.02
CA LEU A 67 -1.46 21.21 -3.65
C LEU A 67 -2.87 21.82 -3.59
N ALA A 68 -3.26 22.63 -4.57
CA ALA A 68 -4.59 23.23 -4.62
C ALA A 68 -5.73 22.22 -4.76
N ALA A 69 -5.46 21.01 -5.30
CA ALA A 69 -6.45 19.96 -5.45
C ALA A 69 -6.68 19.15 -4.15
N LEU A 70 -5.78 19.22 -3.17
CA LEU A 70 -5.82 18.41 -1.95
C LEU A 70 -7.02 18.71 -1.07
N GLN A 71 -7.49 19.97 -1.03
CA GLN A 71 -8.71 20.31 -0.30
C GLN A 71 -9.92 19.52 -0.81
N GLY A 72 -10.14 19.53 -2.12
CA GLY A 72 -11.24 18.79 -2.75
C GLY A 72 -11.08 17.27 -2.55
N GLU A 73 -9.85 16.78 -2.57
CA GLU A 73 -9.56 15.36 -2.35
C GLU A 73 -9.86 14.94 -0.90
N ALA A 74 -9.44 15.71 0.10
CA ALA A 74 -9.77 15.44 1.50
C ALA A 74 -11.29 15.41 1.74
N MET A 75 -12.03 16.32 1.13
CA MET A 75 -13.51 16.34 1.19
C MET A 75 -14.11 15.09 0.51
N ARG A 76 -13.55 14.65 -0.63
CA ARG A 76 -14.00 13.45 -1.34
C ARG A 76 -13.76 12.18 -0.50
N LEU A 77 -12.60 12.05 0.11
CA LEU A 77 -12.24 10.96 1.01
C LEU A 77 -13.18 10.90 2.21
N ARG A 78 -13.37 12.03 2.89
CA ARG A 78 -14.27 12.14 4.04
C ARG A 78 -15.71 11.78 3.67
N ALA A 79 -16.24 12.28 2.55
CA ALA A 79 -17.56 11.93 2.04
C ALA A 79 -17.69 10.45 1.70
N ALA A 80 -16.61 9.82 1.25
CA ALA A 80 -16.53 8.38 1.01
C ALA A 80 -16.37 7.55 2.29
N GLY A 81 -16.06 8.15 3.44
CA GLY A 81 -15.78 7.45 4.70
C GLY A 81 -14.38 6.81 4.73
N VAL A 82 -13.49 7.20 3.83
CA VAL A 82 -12.06 6.84 3.86
C VAL A 82 -11.34 7.85 4.74
N ARG A 83 -10.66 7.37 5.77
CA ARG A 83 -10.06 8.21 6.81
C ARG A 83 -8.53 8.11 6.85
N SER A 84 -7.93 7.42 5.89
CA SER A 84 -6.49 7.21 5.85
C SER A 84 -5.95 7.36 4.42
N VAL A 85 -4.81 8.02 4.29
CA VAL A 85 -4.11 8.21 3.02
C VAL A 85 -2.65 7.77 3.13
N LEU A 86 -2.05 7.34 2.02
CA LEU A 86 -0.62 7.11 1.88
C LEU A 86 -0.08 8.03 0.80
N LEU A 87 0.88 8.90 1.15
CA LEU A 87 1.37 9.97 0.29
C LEU A 87 2.66 9.60 -0.41
N PHE A 88 2.72 9.90 -1.72
CA PHE A 88 3.91 9.84 -2.57
C PHE A 88 4.15 11.20 -3.21
N GLY A 89 5.40 11.68 -3.21
CA GLY A 89 5.75 12.99 -3.75
C GLY A 89 6.41 12.92 -5.12
N LEU A 90 6.06 13.86 -5.98
CA LEU A 90 6.77 14.12 -7.25
C LEU A 90 7.37 15.53 -7.15
N PRO A 91 8.67 15.66 -6.85
CA PRO A 91 9.33 16.96 -6.73
C PRO A 91 9.51 17.63 -8.11
N SER A 92 9.70 18.94 -8.12
CA SER A 92 9.99 19.69 -9.35
C SER A 92 11.40 19.48 -9.89
N ALA A 93 12.31 19.03 -9.04
CA ALA A 93 13.70 18.71 -9.39
C ALA A 93 14.18 17.51 -8.59
N LYS A 94 15.06 16.74 -9.18
CA LYS A 94 15.72 15.57 -8.58
C LYS A 94 17.22 15.76 -8.60
N ASP A 95 17.90 15.22 -7.60
CA ASP A 95 19.35 15.23 -7.49
C ASP A 95 19.91 13.84 -7.15
N ALA A 96 21.23 13.73 -7.05
CA ALA A 96 21.89 12.44 -6.84
C ALA A 96 21.62 11.82 -5.45
N ILE A 97 21.26 12.64 -4.47
CA ILE A 97 21.02 12.19 -3.10
C ILE A 97 19.55 12.23 -2.69
N GLY A 98 18.68 12.77 -3.57
CA GLY A 98 17.23 12.87 -3.29
C GLY A 98 16.89 13.92 -2.23
N SER A 99 17.59 15.07 -2.21
CA SER A 99 17.47 16.07 -1.13
C SER A 99 16.07 16.63 -0.94
N GLY A 100 15.23 16.61 -1.97
CA GLY A 100 13.83 16.98 -1.88
C GLY A 100 12.99 16.12 -0.96
N ALA A 101 13.45 14.91 -0.58
CA ALA A 101 12.71 14.00 0.30
C ALA A 101 12.61 14.54 1.74
N TRP A 102 13.63 15.25 2.22
CA TRP A 102 13.68 15.81 3.58
C TRP A 102 13.66 17.34 3.63
N ALA A 103 13.40 17.98 2.50
CA ALA A 103 13.27 19.45 2.49
C ALA A 103 12.05 19.88 3.33
N ALA A 104 12.22 20.89 4.18
CA ALA A 104 11.13 21.38 5.03
C ALA A 104 9.93 21.91 4.22
N ASP A 105 10.18 22.39 3.01
CA ASP A 105 9.23 22.83 1.99
C ASP A 105 9.05 21.79 0.86
N GLY A 106 9.40 20.52 1.13
CA GLY A 106 9.21 19.42 0.20
C GLY A 106 7.73 19.21 -0.12
N ILE A 107 7.46 18.67 -1.32
CA ILE A 107 6.08 18.55 -1.81
C ILE A 107 5.19 17.67 -0.90
N VAL A 108 5.73 16.63 -0.27
CA VAL A 108 4.97 15.79 0.66
C VAL A 108 4.75 16.53 1.98
N GLN A 109 5.76 17.23 2.50
CA GLN A 109 5.66 18.05 3.71
C GLN A 109 4.60 19.15 3.56
N GLU A 110 4.56 19.83 2.42
CA GLU A 110 3.51 20.80 2.09
C GLU A 110 2.14 20.12 1.94
N GLY A 111 2.09 18.95 1.30
CA GLY A 111 0.88 18.14 1.16
C GLY A 111 0.30 17.69 2.50
N ILE A 112 1.15 17.24 3.44
CA ILE A 112 0.75 16.88 4.80
C ILE A 112 0.10 18.08 5.49
N ARG A 113 0.77 19.24 5.50
CA ARG A 113 0.24 20.48 6.11
C ARG A 113 -1.09 20.90 5.48
N ALA A 114 -1.21 20.83 4.15
CA ALA A 114 -2.43 21.17 3.44
C ALA A 114 -3.59 20.23 3.79
N LEU A 115 -3.37 18.93 3.83
CA LEU A 115 -4.39 17.93 4.22
C LEU A 115 -4.81 18.10 5.69
N ARG A 116 -3.84 18.29 6.59
CA ARG A 116 -4.08 18.49 8.02
C ARG A 116 -4.92 19.75 8.30
N ALA A 117 -4.71 20.80 7.54
CA ALA A 117 -5.50 22.04 7.66
C ALA A 117 -6.97 21.86 7.26
N VAL A 118 -7.27 20.90 6.36
CA VAL A 118 -8.64 20.62 5.89
C VAL A 118 -9.34 19.58 6.76
N ASP A 119 -8.65 18.52 7.13
CA ASP A 119 -9.19 17.44 7.97
C ASP A 119 -8.17 17.03 9.03
N PRO A 120 -8.26 17.62 10.23
CA PRO A 120 -7.35 17.29 11.34
C PRO A 120 -7.40 15.83 11.81
N GLU A 121 -8.48 15.13 11.51
CA GLU A 121 -8.66 13.71 11.90
C GLU A 121 -8.27 12.72 10.81
N LEU A 122 -7.83 13.19 9.64
CA LEU A 122 -7.33 12.32 8.58
C LEU A 122 -6.01 11.67 9.01
N VAL A 123 -5.93 10.34 9.00
CA VAL A 123 -4.68 9.62 9.24
C VAL A 123 -3.78 9.76 8.01
N ILE A 124 -2.64 10.40 8.19
CA ILE A 124 -1.68 10.66 7.12
C ILE A 124 -0.47 9.74 7.29
N ILE A 125 -0.33 8.81 6.36
CA ILE A 125 0.83 7.94 6.21
C ILE A 125 1.72 8.56 5.13
N ALA A 126 3.01 8.73 5.40
CA ALA A 126 3.97 9.25 4.43
C ALA A 126 5.00 8.18 4.08
N ASP A 127 5.17 7.91 2.79
CA ASP A 127 6.19 6.98 2.29
C ASP A 127 7.59 7.54 2.57
N VAL A 128 8.50 6.68 3.04
CA VAL A 128 9.91 7.03 3.26
C VAL A 128 10.76 6.27 2.27
N CYS A 129 11.09 6.95 1.18
CA CYS A 129 11.95 6.45 0.12
C CYS A 129 12.66 7.62 -0.58
N LEU A 130 13.72 7.31 -1.30
CA LEU A 130 14.46 8.31 -2.08
C LEU A 130 14.17 8.23 -3.58
N CYS A 131 13.52 7.15 -4.07
CA CYS A 131 13.42 6.89 -5.51
C CYS A 131 12.61 7.91 -6.31
N GLU A 132 11.68 8.61 -5.71
CA GLU A 132 10.93 9.70 -6.32
C GLU A 132 11.78 10.98 -6.46
N TYR A 133 12.84 11.12 -5.64
CA TYR A 133 13.65 12.31 -5.46
C TYR A 133 15.05 12.20 -6.06
N THR A 134 15.55 10.96 -6.23
CA THR A 134 16.86 10.73 -6.84
C THR A 134 16.81 10.81 -8.36
N SER A 135 17.83 11.45 -8.98
CA SER A 135 17.95 11.55 -10.43
C SER A 135 18.15 10.20 -11.13
N HIS A 136 18.60 9.18 -10.41
CA HIS A 136 18.80 7.82 -10.90
C HIS A 136 17.62 6.86 -10.57
N GLY A 137 16.64 7.29 -9.79
CA GLY A 137 15.42 6.50 -9.47
C GLY A 137 15.63 5.28 -8.58
N HIS A 138 16.82 5.06 -7.98
CA HIS A 138 17.03 4.05 -6.96
C HIS A 138 16.62 4.53 -5.57
N CYS A 139 16.30 3.59 -4.66
CA CYS A 139 15.72 3.87 -3.34
C CYS A 139 16.74 4.32 -2.28
N GLY A 140 18.02 4.41 -2.63
CA GLY A 140 19.12 4.80 -1.74
C GLY A 140 20.25 5.47 -2.50
N ILE A 141 21.32 5.81 -1.81
CA ILE A 141 22.52 6.42 -2.35
C ILE A 141 23.32 5.39 -3.14
N LEU A 142 23.90 5.81 -4.25
CA LEU A 142 24.73 4.92 -5.06
C LEU A 142 26.19 4.96 -4.60
N ALA A 143 26.78 3.77 -4.45
CA ALA A 143 28.21 3.53 -4.38
C ALA A 143 28.72 2.99 -5.72
N GLY A 144 29.92 3.35 -6.12
CA GLY A 144 30.50 2.98 -7.42
C GLY A 144 30.04 3.89 -8.55
N SER A 145 30.31 3.48 -9.79
CA SER A 145 29.99 4.24 -10.99
C SER A 145 29.72 3.33 -12.19
N GLY A 146 28.93 3.81 -13.15
CA GLY A 146 28.58 3.04 -14.36
C GLY A 146 27.77 1.79 -14.04
N ASP A 147 28.07 0.70 -14.75
CA ASP A 147 27.34 -0.58 -14.62
C ASP A 147 27.58 -1.31 -13.27
N ASP A 148 28.62 -0.91 -12.54
CA ASP A 148 28.96 -1.46 -11.21
C ASP A 148 28.31 -0.66 -10.05
N ALA A 149 27.53 0.37 -10.34
CA ALA A 149 26.87 1.15 -9.31
C ALA A 149 25.81 0.32 -8.57
N THR A 150 25.89 0.32 -7.25
CA THR A 150 24.94 -0.36 -6.36
C THR A 150 24.40 0.62 -5.32
N VAL A 151 23.30 0.28 -4.68
CA VAL A 151 22.79 1.07 -3.55
C VAL A 151 23.64 0.77 -2.31
N ASP A 152 24.19 1.82 -1.70
CA ASP A 152 24.88 1.75 -0.41
C ASP A 152 23.85 1.77 0.71
N ASN A 153 23.76 0.66 1.43
CA ASN A 153 22.79 0.50 2.51
C ASN A 153 22.98 1.53 3.60
N ASP A 154 24.17 1.55 4.20
CA ASP A 154 24.45 2.28 5.45
C ASP A 154 24.39 3.79 5.25
N THR A 155 24.94 4.29 4.15
CA THR A 155 24.83 5.72 3.78
C THR A 155 23.38 6.13 3.53
N SER A 156 22.54 5.22 3.03
CA SER A 156 21.12 5.50 2.78
C SER A 156 20.32 5.62 4.07
N LEU A 157 20.68 4.91 5.15
CA LEU A 157 19.96 4.93 6.42
C LEU A 157 19.85 6.34 7.02
N GLU A 158 20.94 7.13 6.98
CA GLU A 158 20.94 8.50 7.49
C GLU A 158 19.92 9.39 6.77
N LEU A 159 19.83 9.27 5.44
CA LEU A 159 18.91 10.09 4.64
C LEU A 159 17.46 9.64 4.79
N LEU A 160 17.21 8.34 4.95
CA LEU A 160 15.88 7.82 5.23
C LEU A 160 15.41 8.26 6.63
N ALA A 161 16.28 8.21 7.63
CA ALA A 161 15.98 8.69 8.97
C ALA A 161 15.65 10.19 8.97
N ARG A 162 16.47 11.01 8.29
CA ARG A 162 16.23 12.44 8.10
C ARG A 162 14.91 12.73 7.38
N THR A 163 14.58 11.93 6.36
CA THR A 163 13.30 12.03 5.64
C THR A 163 12.13 11.77 6.60
N ALA A 164 12.19 10.70 7.39
CA ALA A 164 11.15 10.36 8.34
C ALA A 164 10.91 11.46 9.39
N VAL A 165 11.97 12.06 9.94
CA VAL A 165 11.87 13.18 10.88
C VAL A 165 11.19 14.38 10.22
N SER A 166 11.61 14.77 9.00
CA SER A 166 11.01 15.89 8.27
C SER A 166 9.51 15.68 7.99
N LEU A 167 9.08 14.46 7.69
CA LEU A 167 7.67 14.12 7.48
C LEU A 167 6.87 14.17 8.79
N ALA A 168 7.46 13.71 9.91
CA ALA A 168 6.86 13.81 11.24
C ALA A 168 6.70 15.27 11.68
N GLU A 169 7.72 16.12 11.47
CA GLU A 169 7.67 17.56 11.70
C GLU A 169 6.56 18.26 10.89
N ALA A 170 6.31 17.78 9.67
CA ALA A 170 5.22 18.29 8.84
C ALA A 170 3.83 17.85 9.33
N GLY A 171 3.73 16.87 10.23
CA GLY A 171 2.49 16.39 10.84
C GLY A 171 1.99 15.04 10.31
N ALA A 172 2.85 14.17 9.76
CA ALA A 172 2.50 12.79 9.47
C ALA A 172 2.23 12.01 10.78
N ASP A 173 1.18 11.20 10.80
CA ASP A 173 0.86 10.30 11.92
C ASP A 173 1.74 9.04 11.86
N ILE A 174 2.04 8.60 10.65
CA ILE A 174 2.75 7.35 10.39
C ILE A 174 3.78 7.60 9.29
N VAL A 175 5.00 7.14 9.49
CA VAL A 175 6.02 7.05 8.44
C VAL A 175 6.13 5.61 7.95
N ALA A 176 6.28 5.42 6.63
CA ALA A 176 6.24 4.09 6.03
C ALA A 176 7.51 3.82 5.20
N PRO A 177 8.60 3.31 5.83
CA PRO A 177 9.86 3.02 5.14
C PRO A 177 9.67 1.94 4.08
N SER A 178 9.93 2.30 2.82
CA SER A 178 9.73 1.45 1.65
C SER A 178 11.00 1.21 0.83
N ALA A 179 12.14 1.72 1.26
CA ALA A 179 13.40 1.63 0.54
C ALA A 179 14.03 0.23 0.56
N MET A 180 13.67 -0.62 1.52
CA MET A 180 14.22 -1.96 1.73
C MET A 180 15.72 -1.96 2.07
N MET A 181 16.15 -1.01 2.89
CA MET A 181 17.50 -1.01 3.45
C MET A 181 17.52 -1.77 4.77
N ASP A 182 18.52 -2.63 4.96
CA ASP A 182 18.71 -3.36 6.22
C ASP A 182 18.91 -2.36 7.37
N GLY A 183 18.16 -2.51 8.47
CA GLY A 183 18.25 -1.62 9.64
C GLY A 183 17.51 -0.28 9.48
N GLN A 184 16.75 -0.08 8.39
CA GLN A 184 16.04 1.19 8.14
C GLN A 184 15.02 1.54 9.25
N VAL A 185 14.32 0.54 9.79
CA VAL A 185 13.33 0.77 10.86
C VAL A 185 14.02 1.24 12.15
N ALA A 186 15.12 0.59 12.54
CA ALA A 186 15.89 0.97 13.73
C ALA A 186 16.46 2.39 13.59
N ALA A 187 17.03 2.73 12.44
CA ALA A 187 17.59 4.06 12.19
C ALA A 187 16.49 5.15 12.23
N ILE A 188 15.33 4.90 11.63
CA ILE A 188 14.19 5.82 11.64
C ILE A 188 13.63 5.97 13.05
N ARG A 189 13.42 4.88 13.79
CA ARG A 189 12.88 4.93 15.17
C ARG A 189 13.80 5.75 16.08
N ALA A 190 15.10 5.49 16.03
CA ALA A 190 16.07 6.24 16.81
C ALA A 190 16.04 7.74 16.50
N ALA A 191 16.02 8.11 15.21
CA ALA A 191 16.00 9.51 14.80
C ALA A 191 14.68 10.23 15.18
N LEU A 192 13.54 9.56 15.06
CA LEU A 192 12.25 10.10 15.49
C LEU A 192 12.22 10.35 17.01
N ASP A 193 12.74 9.42 17.82
CA ASP A 193 12.79 9.54 19.26
C ASP A 193 13.73 10.68 19.69
N GLU A 194 14.92 10.79 19.09
CA GLU A 194 15.87 11.87 19.33
C GLU A 194 15.30 13.24 18.97
N ALA A 195 14.54 13.33 17.88
CA ALA A 195 13.88 14.56 17.45
C ALA A 195 12.59 14.90 18.25
N GLY A 196 12.19 14.07 19.21
CA GLY A 196 10.98 14.29 20.03
C GLY A 196 9.67 13.81 19.38
N HIS A 197 9.74 13.05 18.28
CA HIS A 197 8.60 12.48 17.57
C HIS A 197 8.27 11.03 17.98
N GLY A 198 8.44 10.70 19.26
CA GLY A 198 8.17 9.36 19.81
C GLY A 198 6.72 8.86 19.66
N GLN A 199 5.78 9.74 19.26
CA GLN A 199 4.38 9.36 18.97
C GLN A 199 4.12 9.06 17.50
N THR A 200 5.08 9.32 16.60
CA THR A 200 4.95 8.98 15.18
C THR A 200 5.15 7.47 15.00
N ALA A 201 4.15 6.78 14.51
CA ALA A 201 4.20 5.34 14.29
C ALA A 201 5.00 4.97 13.02
N ILE A 202 5.54 3.74 12.98
CA ILE A 202 6.26 3.19 11.83
C ILE A 202 5.44 2.03 11.23
N LEU A 203 5.04 2.18 9.96
CA LEU A 203 4.49 1.13 9.12
C LEU A 203 5.56 0.62 8.16
N ALA A 204 6.29 -0.41 8.54
CA ALA A 204 7.39 -0.95 7.75
C ALA A 204 6.90 -1.73 6.53
N TYR A 205 7.44 -1.46 5.34
CA TYR A 205 7.26 -2.34 4.17
C TYR A 205 8.11 -3.61 4.33
N ALA A 206 7.84 -4.36 5.38
CA ALA A 206 8.66 -5.47 5.86
C ALA A 206 8.80 -6.63 4.86
N ALA A 207 7.82 -6.81 3.96
CA ALA A 207 7.87 -7.82 2.92
C ALA A 207 7.54 -7.21 1.56
N LYS A 208 8.52 -6.57 0.92
CA LYS A 208 8.38 -5.96 -0.41
C LYS A 208 9.20 -6.71 -1.44
N HIS A 209 8.53 -7.44 -2.32
CA HIS A 209 9.17 -8.19 -3.39
C HIS A 209 9.44 -7.33 -4.62
N ALA A 210 10.49 -7.65 -5.38
CA ALA A 210 10.73 -7.13 -6.72
C ALA A 210 9.63 -7.64 -7.65
N SER A 211 8.66 -6.78 -8.01
CA SER A 211 7.45 -7.21 -8.69
C SER A 211 7.25 -6.49 -10.03
N ALA A 212 6.80 -7.26 -11.03
CA ALA A 212 6.34 -6.73 -12.31
C ALA A 212 5.05 -5.90 -12.18
N PHE A 213 4.27 -6.09 -11.11
CA PHE A 213 3.05 -5.31 -10.84
C PHE A 213 3.32 -3.85 -10.44
N TYR A 214 4.58 -3.41 -10.34
CA TYR A 214 4.89 -1.99 -10.06
C TYR A 214 4.99 -1.10 -11.31
N GLY A 215 4.77 -1.65 -12.51
CA GLY A 215 4.88 -0.89 -13.76
C GLY A 215 4.10 0.43 -13.74
N PRO A 216 2.76 0.42 -13.48
CA PRO A 216 1.97 1.65 -13.46
C PRO A 216 2.39 2.64 -12.35
N PHE A 217 2.89 2.16 -11.21
CA PHE A 217 3.42 3.03 -10.14
C PHE A 217 4.67 3.79 -10.59
N ARG A 218 5.58 3.13 -11.33
CA ARG A 218 6.81 3.77 -11.83
C ARG A 218 6.49 4.95 -12.75
N GLU A 219 5.43 4.83 -13.56
CA GLU A 219 4.90 5.94 -14.35
C GLU A 219 4.29 7.02 -13.45
N ALA A 220 3.40 6.61 -12.52
CA ALA A 220 2.67 7.51 -11.64
C ALA A 220 3.60 8.38 -10.77
N ALA A 221 4.65 7.79 -10.19
CA ALA A 221 5.60 8.43 -9.28
C ALA A 221 6.87 8.95 -9.99
N ASP A 222 6.96 8.81 -11.33
CA ASP A 222 8.16 9.16 -12.09
C ASP A 222 9.45 8.59 -11.45
N SER A 223 9.41 7.31 -11.05
CA SER A 223 10.46 6.66 -10.23
C SER A 223 11.06 5.42 -10.88
N ALA A 224 11.03 5.32 -12.22
CA ALA A 224 11.71 4.25 -12.92
C ALA A 224 13.23 4.33 -12.70
N PRO A 225 13.92 3.22 -12.37
CA PRO A 225 15.38 3.25 -12.27
C PRO A 225 16.00 3.61 -13.64
N ALA A 226 16.96 4.52 -13.64
CA ALA A 226 17.65 4.98 -14.85
C ALA A 226 18.56 3.90 -15.45
N PHE A 227 18.98 2.93 -14.64
CA PHE A 227 19.78 1.76 -15.05
C PHE A 227 19.46 0.56 -14.15
N GLY A 228 19.81 -0.64 -14.59
CA GLY A 228 19.65 -1.89 -13.83
C GLY A 228 18.20 -2.15 -13.40
N ASP A 229 18.07 -2.71 -12.22
CA ASP A 229 16.78 -2.99 -11.57
C ASP A 229 16.90 -2.82 -10.04
N ARG A 230 15.88 -3.23 -9.27
CA ARG A 230 15.85 -3.09 -7.80
C ARG A 230 16.01 -4.42 -7.07
N ARG A 231 16.44 -5.49 -7.76
CA ARG A 231 16.52 -6.84 -7.18
C ARG A 231 17.68 -7.01 -6.21
N SER A 232 18.63 -6.09 -6.19
CA SER A 232 19.73 -6.10 -5.22
C SER A 232 19.29 -5.74 -3.80
N TYR A 233 18.10 -5.09 -3.64
CA TYR A 233 17.56 -4.70 -2.35
C TYR A 233 16.07 -4.99 -2.16
N GLN A 234 15.30 -5.27 -3.20
CA GLN A 234 13.94 -5.81 -3.08
C GLN A 234 13.99 -7.34 -3.17
N MET A 235 13.28 -8.02 -2.29
CA MET A 235 13.30 -9.48 -2.20
C MET A 235 12.89 -10.17 -3.51
N ASP A 236 13.47 -11.34 -3.75
CA ASP A 236 13.04 -12.21 -4.85
C ASP A 236 11.62 -12.74 -4.57
N PRO A 237 10.66 -12.60 -5.50
CA PRO A 237 9.31 -13.10 -5.33
C PRO A 237 9.21 -14.61 -5.10
N ALA A 238 10.27 -15.38 -5.39
CA ALA A 238 10.34 -16.80 -5.08
C ALA A 238 10.67 -17.11 -3.59
N ASN A 239 11.04 -16.10 -2.78
CA ASN A 239 11.64 -16.29 -1.46
C ASN A 239 10.69 -15.97 -0.28
N GLY A 240 9.66 -16.80 -0.03
CA GLY A 240 8.74 -16.60 1.08
C GLY A 240 9.35 -16.78 2.49
N ARG A 241 10.49 -17.49 2.64
CA ARG A 241 11.19 -17.60 3.93
C ARG A 241 12.01 -16.37 4.27
N GLU A 242 12.53 -15.69 3.27
CA GLU A 242 13.20 -14.39 3.41
C GLU A 242 12.21 -13.35 3.94
N ALA A 243 11.06 -13.21 3.30
CA ALA A 243 10.01 -12.29 3.74
C ALA A 243 9.64 -12.44 5.22
N ARG A 244 9.63 -13.68 5.74
CA ARG A 244 9.36 -13.92 7.17
C ARG A 244 10.48 -13.43 8.08
N ARG A 245 11.75 -13.53 7.64
CA ARG A 245 12.89 -13.00 8.41
C ARG A 245 12.89 -11.48 8.43
N GLU A 246 12.57 -10.85 7.30
CA GLU A 246 12.45 -9.38 7.21
C GLU A 246 11.34 -8.84 8.10
N ILE A 247 10.18 -9.51 8.13
CA ILE A 247 9.10 -9.15 9.06
C ILE A 247 9.57 -9.26 10.52
N ASP A 248 10.25 -10.35 10.88
CA ASP A 248 10.76 -10.55 12.25
C ASP A 248 11.83 -9.49 12.59
N ALA A 249 12.69 -9.10 11.63
CA ALA A 249 13.72 -8.07 11.81
C ALA A 249 13.10 -6.69 12.02
N ASP A 250 12.20 -6.25 11.15
CA ASP A 250 11.53 -4.95 11.26
C ASP A 250 10.76 -4.79 12.59
N LEU A 251 10.11 -5.88 13.04
CA LEU A 251 9.44 -5.90 14.36
C LEU A 251 10.45 -5.76 15.52
N ALA A 252 11.59 -6.44 15.44
CA ALA A 252 12.65 -6.33 16.45
C ALA A 252 13.30 -4.93 16.45
N GLU A 253 13.33 -4.25 15.32
CA GLU A 253 13.82 -2.89 15.13
C GLU A 253 12.84 -1.80 15.59
N GLY A 254 11.60 -2.16 15.93
CA GLY A 254 10.62 -1.24 16.49
C GLY A 254 9.52 -0.78 15.53
N ALA A 255 9.21 -1.56 14.49
CA ALA A 255 8.02 -1.31 13.69
C ALA A 255 6.74 -1.51 14.50
N ASP A 256 5.82 -0.54 14.44
CA ASP A 256 4.49 -0.64 15.07
C ASP A 256 3.52 -1.48 14.25
N MET A 257 3.72 -1.51 12.95
CA MET A 257 2.92 -2.23 11.95
C MET A 257 3.82 -2.73 10.82
N VAL A 258 3.43 -3.83 10.19
CA VAL A 258 4.14 -4.40 9.04
C VAL A 258 3.28 -4.45 7.79
N MET A 259 3.89 -4.24 6.62
CA MET A 259 3.21 -4.25 5.33
C MET A 259 3.79 -5.30 4.40
N ILE A 260 2.92 -6.04 3.73
CA ILE A 260 3.25 -6.99 2.66
C ILE A 260 2.88 -6.39 1.30
N LYS A 261 3.81 -6.40 0.34
CA LYS A 261 3.67 -5.81 -1.00
C LYS A 261 4.35 -6.66 -2.08
N PRO A 262 3.66 -7.03 -3.18
CA PRO A 262 2.26 -6.78 -3.50
C PRO A 262 1.30 -7.70 -2.75
N ALA A 263 -0.01 -7.36 -2.66
CA ALA A 263 -0.96 -8.07 -1.79
C ALA A 263 -1.39 -9.43 -2.36
N LEU A 264 -2.05 -9.46 -3.53
CA LEU A 264 -2.64 -10.70 -4.06
C LEU A 264 -1.60 -11.80 -4.35
N PRO A 265 -0.42 -11.49 -4.92
CA PRO A 265 0.61 -12.52 -5.11
C PRO A 265 1.23 -13.05 -3.81
N SER A 266 0.96 -12.39 -2.67
CA SER A 266 1.60 -12.69 -1.37
C SER A 266 0.60 -12.97 -0.25
N LEU A 267 -0.61 -13.47 -0.57
CA LEU A 267 -1.64 -13.82 0.44
C LEU A 267 -1.16 -14.91 1.42
N ASP A 268 -0.30 -15.79 0.98
CA ASP A 268 0.37 -16.79 1.81
C ASP A 268 1.29 -16.14 2.86
N LEU A 269 1.97 -15.06 2.51
CA LEU A 269 2.83 -14.30 3.42
C LEU A 269 1.99 -13.46 4.40
N VAL A 270 0.88 -12.88 3.96
CA VAL A 270 -0.07 -12.21 4.86
C VAL A 270 -0.59 -13.20 5.91
N ALA A 271 -0.99 -14.41 5.49
CA ALA A 271 -1.44 -15.44 6.41
C ALA A 271 -0.32 -15.94 7.34
N ALA A 272 0.90 -16.06 6.82
CA ALA A 272 2.05 -16.45 7.62
C ALA A 272 2.43 -15.38 8.65
N ALA A 273 2.37 -14.10 8.29
CA ALA A 273 2.58 -12.98 9.20
C ALA A 273 1.52 -12.96 10.31
N ARG A 274 0.23 -13.10 9.98
CA ARG A 274 -0.85 -13.15 10.98
C ARG A 274 -0.70 -14.28 11.98
N ALA A 275 -0.14 -15.40 11.57
CA ALA A 275 0.12 -16.53 12.47
C ALA A 275 1.32 -16.31 13.42
N ARG A 276 2.12 -15.26 13.23
CA ARG A 276 3.39 -15.01 13.94
C ARG A 276 3.39 -13.76 14.79
N THR A 277 2.53 -12.80 14.49
CA THR A 277 2.51 -11.51 15.20
C THR A 277 1.08 -11.00 15.43
N ASP A 278 0.92 -10.27 16.55
CA ASP A 278 -0.32 -9.60 16.92
C ASP A 278 -0.34 -8.12 16.51
N VAL A 279 0.76 -7.57 15.96
CA VAL A 279 0.74 -6.20 15.45
C VAL A 279 -0.17 -6.08 14.22
N PRO A 280 -0.70 -4.88 13.92
CA PRO A 280 -1.49 -4.67 12.72
C PRO A 280 -0.71 -5.00 11.44
N ILE A 281 -1.35 -5.72 10.53
CA ILE A 281 -0.79 -6.11 9.24
C ILE A 281 -1.46 -5.33 8.14
N ALA A 282 -0.67 -4.60 7.37
CA ALA A 282 -1.10 -3.97 6.14
C ALA A 282 -0.76 -4.84 4.93
N ALA A 283 -1.59 -4.79 3.91
CA ALA A 283 -1.29 -5.37 2.60
C ALA A 283 -1.57 -4.34 1.51
N TYR A 284 -0.63 -4.19 0.56
CA TYR A 284 -0.76 -3.22 -0.51
C TYR A 284 -1.20 -3.88 -1.81
N GLN A 285 -2.47 -3.68 -2.19
CA GLN A 285 -2.95 -3.98 -3.54
C GLN A 285 -2.40 -2.92 -4.49
N VAL A 286 -1.34 -3.30 -5.20
CA VAL A 286 -0.50 -2.35 -5.95
C VAL A 286 -1.10 -1.94 -7.29
N SER A 287 -0.44 -0.96 -7.92
CA SER A 287 -0.89 -0.33 -9.16
C SER A 287 -1.18 -1.30 -10.30
N GLY A 288 -0.34 -2.32 -10.50
CA GLY A 288 -0.57 -3.33 -11.54
C GLY A 288 -1.74 -4.27 -11.23
N GLU A 289 -1.99 -4.58 -9.95
CA GLU A 289 -3.18 -5.35 -9.54
C GLU A 289 -4.45 -4.54 -9.82
N TYR A 290 -4.45 -3.24 -9.47
CA TYR A 290 -5.53 -2.31 -9.75
C TYR A 290 -5.78 -2.18 -11.25
N SER A 291 -4.73 -1.87 -12.03
CA SER A 291 -4.82 -1.63 -13.46
C SER A 291 -5.24 -2.87 -14.25
N ALA A 292 -4.83 -4.08 -13.81
CA ALA A 292 -5.27 -5.34 -14.41
C ALA A 292 -6.78 -5.53 -14.29
N VAL A 293 -7.36 -5.24 -13.12
CA VAL A 293 -8.82 -5.29 -12.91
C VAL A 293 -9.52 -4.24 -13.79
N CYS A 294 -8.99 -3.01 -13.83
CA CYS A 294 -9.55 -1.95 -14.67
C CYS A 294 -9.52 -2.32 -16.15
N ALA A 295 -8.41 -2.85 -16.66
CA ALA A 295 -8.27 -3.25 -18.05
C ALA A 295 -9.19 -4.42 -18.41
N ALA A 296 -9.29 -5.45 -17.57
CA ALA A 296 -10.20 -6.57 -17.80
C ALA A 296 -11.67 -6.13 -17.78
N ALA A 297 -12.03 -5.20 -16.89
CA ALA A 297 -13.37 -4.64 -16.82
C ALA A 297 -13.71 -3.78 -18.04
N ALA A 298 -12.76 -2.95 -18.51
CA ALA A 298 -12.94 -2.13 -19.72
C ALA A 298 -13.19 -2.97 -20.97
N ASN A 299 -12.62 -4.20 -21.03
CA ASN A 299 -12.87 -5.17 -22.10
C ASN A 299 -14.15 -6.02 -21.89
N GLY A 300 -14.91 -5.80 -20.81
CA GLY A 300 -16.11 -6.56 -20.50
C GLY A 300 -15.88 -8.01 -20.05
N TRP A 301 -14.64 -8.37 -19.70
CA TRP A 301 -14.30 -9.74 -19.28
C TRP A 301 -14.64 -10.01 -17.82
N LEU A 302 -14.57 -8.98 -16.98
CA LEU A 302 -14.83 -9.07 -15.53
C LEU A 302 -15.74 -7.92 -15.09
N ASP A 303 -16.57 -8.17 -14.07
CA ASP A 303 -17.27 -7.11 -13.35
C ASP A 303 -16.29 -6.40 -12.39
N ARG A 304 -16.04 -5.12 -12.64
CA ARG A 304 -15.08 -4.31 -11.88
C ARG A 304 -15.35 -4.31 -10.38
N ARG A 305 -16.62 -4.06 -9.99
CA ARG A 305 -17.03 -3.99 -8.58
C ARG A 305 -16.87 -5.34 -7.90
N ALA A 306 -17.38 -6.39 -8.54
CA ALA A 306 -17.33 -7.73 -7.97
C ALA A 306 -15.89 -8.19 -7.73
N VAL A 307 -15.01 -8.05 -8.74
CA VAL A 307 -13.61 -8.50 -8.64
C VAL A 307 -12.80 -7.63 -7.67
N ALA A 308 -13.02 -6.31 -7.65
CA ALA A 308 -12.35 -5.44 -6.69
C ALA A 308 -12.73 -5.84 -5.25
N LEU A 309 -14.02 -5.98 -4.94
CA LEU A 309 -14.46 -6.39 -3.60
C LEU A 309 -14.00 -7.81 -3.24
N GLU A 310 -14.01 -8.76 -4.17
CA GLU A 310 -13.50 -10.12 -3.95
C GLU A 310 -12.01 -10.11 -3.62
N SER A 311 -11.22 -9.31 -4.34
CA SER A 311 -9.78 -9.13 -4.07
C SER A 311 -9.54 -8.57 -2.67
N LEU A 312 -10.26 -7.51 -2.27
CA LEU A 312 -10.14 -6.91 -0.94
C LEU A 312 -10.56 -7.88 0.18
N VAL A 313 -11.64 -8.66 -0.06
CA VAL A 313 -12.05 -9.73 0.88
C VAL A 313 -10.98 -10.82 0.99
N ALA A 314 -10.34 -11.21 -0.11
CA ALA A 314 -9.28 -12.20 -0.09
C ALA A 314 -8.08 -11.72 0.73
N ILE A 315 -7.69 -10.45 0.58
CA ILE A 315 -6.61 -9.82 1.35
C ILE A 315 -6.95 -9.78 2.85
N ALA A 316 -8.15 -9.29 3.21
CA ALA A 316 -8.61 -9.26 4.61
C ALA A 316 -8.71 -10.68 5.20
N ARG A 317 -9.23 -11.65 4.43
CA ARG A 317 -9.34 -13.06 4.86
C ARG A 317 -7.98 -13.71 5.11
N ALA A 318 -6.95 -13.29 4.38
CA ALA A 318 -5.58 -13.76 4.62
C ALA A 318 -5.01 -13.23 5.95
N GLY A 319 -5.58 -12.16 6.53
CA GLY A 319 -5.20 -11.64 7.84
C GLY A 319 -4.77 -10.18 7.85
N ALA A 320 -4.95 -9.44 6.76
CA ALA A 320 -4.68 -8.00 6.73
C ALA A 320 -5.74 -7.22 7.52
N ASP A 321 -5.28 -6.35 8.42
CA ASP A 321 -6.10 -5.40 9.17
C ASP A 321 -6.27 -4.09 8.38
N ILE A 322 -5.27 -3.74 7.58
CA ILE A 322 -5.17 -2.51 6.80
C ILE A 322 -4.94 -2.88 5.33
N ILE A 323 -5.68 -2.25 4.42
CA ILE A 323 -5.55 -2.50 2.98
C ILE A 323 -5.27 -1.19 2.26
N VAL A 324 -4.05 -1.05 1.77
CA VAL A 324 -3.69 0.04 0.87
C VAL A 324 -4.17 -0.32 -0.53
N THR A 325 -5.05 0.47 -1.12
CA THR A 325 -5.64 0.17 -2.42
C THR A 325 -6.13 1.41 -3.14
N TYR A 326 -5.95 1.45 -4.44
CA TYR A 326 -6.49 2.50 -5.32
C TYR A 326 -8.02 2.41 -5.49
N PHE A 327 -8.65 1.32 -5.07
CA PHE A 327 -10.10 1.18 -4.99
C PHE A 327 -10.71 1.75 -3.70
N ALA A 328 -9.95 2.34 -2.77
CA ALA A 328 -10.44 2.66 -1.44
C ALA A 328 -11.72 3.49 -1.44
N VAL A 329 -11.79 4.55 -2.22
CA VAL A 329 -12.98 5.43 -2.32
C VAL A 329 -14.17 4.73 -2.96
N GLU A 330 -13.96 3.99 -4.05
CA GLU A 330 -15.02 3.25 -4.73
C GLU A 330 -15.55 2.12 -3.83
N ALA A 331 -14.63 1.33 -3.25
CA ALA A 331 -14.97 0.23 -2.35
C ALA A 331 -15.75 0.70 -1.12
N ALA A 332 -15.35 1.80 -0.50
CA ALA A 332 -16.09 2.40 0.61
C ALA A 332 -17.52 2.82 0.21
N GLY A 333 -17.70 3.33 -1.01
CA GLY A 333 -19.01 3.62 -1.58
C GLY A 333 -19.86 2.35 -1.75
N TRP A 334 -19.30 1.31 -2.35
CA TRP A 334 -19.98 0.04 -2.59
C TRP A 334 -20.37 -0.67 -1.28
N LEU A 335 -19.50 -0.65 -0.27
CA LEU A 335 -19.79 -1.25 1.05
C LEU A 335 -20.97 -0.53 1.74
N ARG A 336 -21.07 0.79 1.62
CA ARG A 336 -22.21 1.54 2.17
C ARG A 336 -23.52 1.25 1.44
N GLU A 337 -23.49 1.06 0.14
CA GLU A 337 -24.66 0.64 -0.64
C GLU A 337 -25.15 -0.74 -0.21
N GLU A 338 -24.23 -1.68 0.03
CA GLU A 338 -24.57 -3.01 0.52
C GLU A 338 -25.17 -3.00 1.94
N ALA A 339 -24.67 -2.13 2.82
CA ALA A 339 -25.18 -2.00 4.17
C ALA A 339 -26.60 -1.40 4.26
N ARG A 340 -27.06 -0.71 3.21
CA ARG A 340 -28.41 -0.10 3.11
C ARG A 340 -29.46 -1.07 2.53
N ARG A 341 -29.05 -2.21 1.98
CA ARG A 341 -29.92 -3.25 1.41
C ARG A 341 -30.24 -4.31 2.43
#